data_b39441f4b522acc88d80cc81ed170576
#
_entry.id   b39441f4b522acc88d80cc81ed170576
#
_cell.length_a   1.000
_cell.length_b   1.000
_cell.length_c   1.000
_cell.angle_alpha   90.00
_cell.angle_beta   90.00
_cell.angle_gamma   90.00
#
_symmetry.space_group_name_H-M   'P 1'
#
loop_
_entity.id
_entity.type
_entity.pdbx_description
1 polymer ?
#
loop_
_entity_poly.entity_id
_entity_poly.type
_entity_poly.pdbx_seq_one_letter_code
_entity_poly.pdbx_strand_id
1 'polypeptide(L)'
;MVSIRNFHEQDARQLQQLKYQYKSIEEIKEIINLWNEKAYNGSYYEMFAVCDQDEIVGSVSLYKHSDYIISAGPEIYMPYRKKGYGYEALMLAYDYAKDLGYKIASAQIRTDNVASMRLHEKLGFQRDCEMINRKGKSVYIYLKQL
;
A
#
# COMPACT_ATOMS: atom_id res chain seq x y z
N MET A 1 -16.44 0.14 9.57
CA MET A 1 -16.22 0.08 8.12
C MET A 1 -14.85 0.63 7.77
N VAL A 2 -14.10 -0.09 6.98
CA VAL A 2 -12.76 0.33 6.57
C VAL A 2 -12.86 1.34 5.43
N SER A 3 -12.03 2.37 5.50
CA SER A 3 -11.92 3.40 4.47
C SER A 3 -10.46 3.80 4.28
N ILE A 4 -10.18 4.48 3.17
CA ILE A 4 -8.86 5.05 2.91
C ILE A 4 -9.00 6.54 2.64
N ARG A 5 -8.02 7.32 3.08
CA ARG A 5 -7.90 8.75 2.83
C ARG A 5 -6.44 9.18 2.89
N ASN A 6 -6.10 10.31 2.34
CA ASN A 6 -4.74 10.82 2.52
C ASN A 6 -4.49 11.17 4.00
N PHE A 7 -3.23 11.15 4.40
CA PHE A 7 -2.83 11.57 5.74
C PHE A 7 -2.92 13.10 5.85
N HIS A 8 -3.24 13.56 7.06
CA HIS A 8 -3.23 14.98 7.45
C HIS A 8 -2.16 15.21 8.52
N GLU A 9 -1.69 16.44 8.66
CA GLU A 9 -0.73 16.76 9.71
C GLU A 9 -1.22 16.41 11.11
N GLN A 10 -2.53 16.48 11.34
CA GLN A 10 -3.13 16.08 12.61
C GLN A 10 -2.93 14.60 12.95
N ASP A 11 -2.65 13.77 11.96
CA ASP A 11 -2.38 12.34 12.15
C ASP A 11 -0.98 12.08 12.72
N ALA A 12 -0.11 13.09 12.75
CA ALA A 12 1.31 12.92 13.10
C ALA A 12 1.49 12.30 14.50
N ARG A 13 0.70 12.72 15.47
CA ARG A 13 0.79 12.20 16.84
C ARG A 13 0.46 10.71 16.90
N GLN A 14 -0.59 10.30 16.19
CA GLN A 14 -1.00 8.89 16.14
C GLN A 14 0.03 8.05 15.40
N LEU A 15 0.59 8.55 14.30
CA LEU A 15 1.67 7.89 13.57
C LEU A 15 2.93 7.75 14.42
N GLN A 16 3.25 8.74 15.25
CA GLN A 16 4.38 8.64 16.16
C GLN A 16 4.22 7.46 17.12
N GLN A 17 3.03 7.29 17.68
CA GLN A 17 2.75 6.18 18.60
C GLN A 17 2.77 4.82 17.91
N LEU A 18 2.26 4.75 16.67
CA LEU A 18 2.08 3.48 15.97
C LEU A 18 3.32 2.99 15.22
N LYS A 19 4.11 3.91 14.69
CA LYS A 19 5.20 3.54 13.78
C LYS A 19 6.50 4.31 13.99
N TYR A 20 6.41 5.61 14.21
CA TYR A 20 7.58 6.50 14.18
C TYR A 20 7.97 6.99 15.58
N GLN A 21 8.17 6.06 16.52
CA GLN A 21 8.46 6.39 17.92
C GLN A 21 9.74 7.21 18.09
N TYR A 22 10.70 7.10 17.16
CA TYR A 22 11.99 7.79 17.23
C TYR A 22 12.03 9.10 16.43
N LYS A 23 10.89 9.50 15.84
CA LYS A 23 10.79 10.74 15.08
C LYS A 23 10.00 11.78 15.85
N SER A 24 10.35 13.06 15.65
CA SER A 24 9.57 14.16 16.20
C SER A 24 8.26 14.35 15.43
N ILE A 25 7.31 15.03 16.06
CA ILE A 25 6.03 15.38 15.38
C ILE A 25 6.32 16.20 14.11
N GLU A 26 7.28 17.14 14.18
CA GLU A 26 7.62 17.97 13.02
C GLU A 26 8.20 17.15 11.86
N GLU A 27 9.06 16.18 12.17
CA GLU A 27 9.61 15.27 11.16
C GLU A 27 8.50 14.44 10.49
N ILE A 28 7.52 13.97 11.28
CA ILE A 28 6.39 13.19 10.75
C ILE A 28 5.50 14.05 9.86
N LYS A 29 5.26 15.32 10.25
CA LYS A 29 4.50 16.26 9.41
C LYS A 29 5.20 16.49 8.07
N GLU A 30 6.52 16.57 8.05
CA GLU A 30 7.29 16.69 6.81
C GLU A 30 7.09 15.45 5.91
N ILE A 31 7.10 14.26 6.50
CA ILE A 31 6.84 13.02 5.77
C ILE A 31 5.43 13.04 5.16
N ILE A 32 4.43 13.43 5.94
CA ILE A 32 3.04 13.51 5.47
C ILE A 32 2.93 14.51 4.30
N ASN A 33 3.59 15.65 4.40
CA ASN A 33 3.56 16.65 3.34
C ASN A 33 4.22 16.14 2.06
N LEU A 34 5.30 15.35 2.18
CA LEU A 34 5.92 14.69 1.02
C LEU A 34 4.97 13.67 0.38
N TRP A 35 4.28 12.87 1.18
CA TRP A 35 3.28 11.93 0.63
C TRP A 35 2.19 12.68 -0.14
N ASN A 36 1.76 13.83 0.35
CA ASN A 36 0.67 14.61 -0.25
C ASN A 36 1.09 15.37 -1.52
N GLU A 37 2.34 15.33 -1.89
CA GLU A 37 2.79 15.78 -3.22
C GLU A 37 2.36 14.80 -4.32
N LYS A 38 2.04 13.57 -3.95
CA LYS A 38 1.54 12.52 -4.85
C LYS A 38 2.50 12.21 -5.99
N ALA A 39 3.80 12.32 -5.73
CA ALA A 39 4.85 12.02 -6.69
C ALA A 39 6.09 11.48 -5.97
N TYR A 40 6.74 10.52 -6.60
CA TYR A 40 8.02 10.00 -6.18
C TYR A 40 8.89 9.80 -7.41
N ASN A 41 10.06 10.45 -7.43
CA ASN A 41 10.96 10.43 -8.59
C ASN A 41 10.25 10.79 -9.91
N GLY A 42 9.35 11.78 -9.87
CA GLY A 42 8.62 12.24 -11.05
C GLY A 42 7.47 11.34 -11.51
N SER A 43 7.17 10.29 -10.77
CA SER A 43 6.10 9.34 -11.10
C SER A 43 4.98 9.39 -10.06
N TYR A 44 3.78 9.03 -10.45
CA TYR A 44 2.64 9.03 -9.53
C TYR A 44 2.89 8.07 -8.36
N TYR A 45 2.69 8.59 -7.16
CA TYR A 45 2.76 7.86 -5.90
C TYR A 45 1.77 8.50 -4.95
N GLU A 46 0.91 7.70 -4.33
CA GLU A 46 -0.07 8.25 -3.38
C GLU A 46 -0.12 7.36 -2.14
N MET A 47 -0.06 8.00 -0.97
CA MET A 47 -0.14 7.30 0.32
C MET A 47 -1.48 7.57 0.97
N PHE A 48 -2.13 6.51 1.43
CA PHE A 48 -3.40 6.58 2.13
C PHE A 48 -3.28 6.05 3.55
N ALA A 49 -3.95 6.70 4.48
CA ALA A 49 -4.25 6.12 5.77
C ALA A 49 -5.36 5.09 5.58
N VAL A 50 -5.18 3.93 6.19
CA VAL A 50 -6.23 2.91 6.29
C VAL A 50 -6.90 3.13 7.63
N CYS A 51 -8.19 3.40 7.60
CA CYS A 51 -8.96 3.74 8.80
C CYS A 51 -10.09 2.73 9.02
N ASP A 52 -10.28 2.36 10.28
CA ASP A 52 -11.51 1.68 10.71
C ASP A 52 -12.26 2.68 11.57
N GLN A 53 -13.36 3.22 11.03
CA GLN A 53 -14.04 4.38 11.58
C GLN A 53 -13.04 5.56 11.67
N ASP A 54 -12.78 6.09 12.87
CA ASP A 54 -11.88 7.23 13.05
C ASP A 54 -10.45 6.81 13.45
N GLU A 55 -10.18 5.52 13.50
CA GLU A 55 -8.91 5.00 13.98
C GLU A 55 -8.01 4.60 12.82
N ILE A 56 -6.77 5.07 12.81
CA ILE A 56 -5.79 4.68 11.80
C ILE A 56 -5.23 3.30 12.17
N VAL A 57 -5.40 2.33 11.28
CA VAL A 57 -4.93 0.96 11.51
C VAL A 57 -3.72 0.59 10.64
N GLY A 58 -3.42 1.42 9.64
CA GLY A 58 -2.29 1.18 8.75
C GLY A 58 -2.22 2.21 7.64
N SER A 59 -1.47 1.85 6.61
CA SER A 59 -1.34 2.65 5.39
C SER A 59 -1.39 1.74 4.17
N VAL A 60 -1.70 2.33 3.03
CA VAL A 60 -1.57 1.68 1.73
C VAL A 60 -1.11 2.72 0.72
N SER A 61 -0.12 2.36 -0.08
CA SER A 61 0.40 3.23 -1.13
C SER A 61 0.04 2.68 -2.50
N LEU A 62 -0.12 3.60 -3.46
CA LEU A 62 -0.19 3.28 -4.87
C LEU A 62 1.03 3.87 -5.55
N TYR A 63 1.64 3.13 -6.49
CA TYR A 63 2.75 3.63 -7.27
C TYR A 63 2.70 3.12 -8.70
N LYS A 64 2.92 4.04 -9.62
CA LYS A 64 2.80 3.83 -11.05
C LYS A 64 4.03 3.13 -11.61
N HIS A 65 3.82 2.15 -12.47
CA HIS A 65 4.88 1.54 -13.28
C HIS A 65 4.85 2.07 -14.72
N SER A 66 3.67 2.25 -15.27
CA SER A 66 3.44 2.79 -16.61
C SER A 66 2.06 3.45 -16.64
N ASP A 67 1.63 3.95 -17.79
CA ASP A 67 0.32 4.59 -17.91
C ASP A 67 -0.85 3.66 -17.57
N TYR A 68 -0.64 2.36 -17.65
CA TYR A 68 -1.71 1.38 -17.44
C TYR A 68 -1.46 0.45 -16.26
N ILE A 69 -0.24 0.38 -15.71
CA ILE A 69 0.16 -0.59 -14.70
C ILE A 69 0.49 0.11 -13.40
N ILE A 70 -0.10 -0.37 -12.31
CA ILE A 70 0.07 0.18 -10.98
C ILE A 70 0.28 -0.94 -9.96
N SER A 71 0.98 -0.64 -8.86
CA SER A 71 1.10 -1.54 -7.72
C SER A 71 0.63 -0.85 -6.46
N ALA A 72 0.26 -1.65 -5.46
CA ALA A 72 -0.08 -1.16 -4.13
C ALA A 72 0.75 -1.87 -3.07
N GLY A 73 1.09 -1.13 -2.02
CA GLY A 73 1.82 -1.67 -0.88
C GLY A 73 1.09 -1.38 0.42
N PRO A 74 0.51 -2.39 1.09
CA PRO A 74 -0.15 -2.18 2.36
C PRO A 74 0.84 -2.34 3.51
N GLU A 75 0.59 -1.62 4.59
CA GLU A 75 1.25 -1.84 5.87
C GLU A 75 0.21 -1.70 6.97
N ILE A 76 -0.10 -2.80 7.65
CA ILE A 76 -0.99 -2.76 8.82
C ILE A 76 -0.13 -2.71 10.07
N TYR A 77 -0.41 -1.76 10.94
CA TYR A 77 0.37 -1.56 12.15
C TYR A 77 0.14 -2.70 13.14
N MET A 78 1.17 -3.01 13.92
CA MET A 78 1.23 -4.23 14.73
C MET A 78 -0.04 -4.50 15.58
N PRO A 79 -0.62 -3.51 16.28
CA PRO A 79 -1.81 -3.78 17.12
C PRO A 79 -3.04 -4.23 16.33
N TYR A 80 -3.04 -3.99 15.02
CA TYR A 80 -4.23 -4.21 14.17
C TYR A 80 -4.05 -5.37 13.18
N ARG A 81 -2.95 -6.11 13.26
CA ARG A 81 -2.66 -7.20 12.35
C ARG A 81 -3.58 -8.41 12.59
N LYS A 82 -3.70 -9.27 11.57
CA LYS A 82 -4.48 -10.52 11.59
C LYS A 82 -5.99 -10.30 11.75
N LYS A 83 -6.50 -9.17 11.26
CA LYS A 83 -7.93 -8.81 11.32
C LYS A 83 -8.54 -8.56 9.95
N GLY A 84 -7.81 -8.84 8.87
CA GLY A 84 -8.30 -8.67 7.50
C GLY A 84 -8.14 -7.27 6.92
N TYR A 85 -7.51 -6.34 7.61
CA TYR A 85 -7.35 -4.96 7.13
C TYR A 85 -6.51 -4.85 5.87
N GLY A 86 -5.50 -5.70 5.72
CA GLY A 86 -4.68 -5.71 4.51
C GLY A 86 -5.46 -6.02 3.26
N TYR A 87 -6.36 -6.99 3.34
CA TYR A 87 -7.25 -7.34 2.23
C TYR A 87 -8.16 -6.17 1.85
N GLU A 88 -8.82 -5.58 2.84
CA GLU A 88 -9.73 -4.45 2.60
C GLU A 88 -9.00 -3.22 2.08
N ALA A 89 -7.81 -2.94 2.62
CA ALA A 89 -6.99 -1.82 2.16
C ALA A 89 -6.59 -1.97 0.70
N LEU A 90 -6.12 -3.15 0.30
CA LEU A 90 -5.74 -3.41 -1.09
C LEU A 90 -6.94 -3.33 -2.03
N MET A 91 -8.08 -3.86 -1.61
CA MET A 91 -9.30 -3.80 -2.40
C MET A 91 -9.70 -2.35 -2.69
N LEU A 92 -9.72 -1.51 -1.64
CA LEU A 92 -10.06 -0.10 -1.78
C LEU A 92 -9.04 0.67 -2.62
N ALA A 93 -7.75 0.39 -2.44
CA ALA A 93 -6.69 1.06 -3.20
C ALA A 93 -6.76 0.71 -4.69
N TYR A 94 -7.00 -0.55 -5.02
CA TYR A 94 -7.12 -0.95 -6.43
C TYR A 94 -8.41 -0.46 -7.07
N ASP A 95 -9.51 -0.36 -6.32
CA ASP A 95 -10.73 0.28 -6.81
C ASP A 95 -10.47 1.76 -7.14
N TYR A 96 -9.75 2.46 -6.27
CA TYR A 96 -9.34 3.85 -6.51
C TYR A 96 -8.47 3.95 -7.76
N ALA A 97 -7.50 3.05 -7.91
CA ALA A 97 -6.61 3.03 -9.08
C ALA A 97 -7.38 2.77 -10.38
N LYS A 98 -8.36 1.90 -10.35
CA LYS A 98 -9.25 1.65 -11.49
C LYS A 98 -9.99 2.93 -11.91
N ASP A 99 -10.49 3.69 -10.96
CA ASP A 99 -11.17 4.95 -11.22
C ASP A 99 -10.23 6.01 -11.79
N LEU A 100 -8.93 5.93 -11.48
CA LEU A 100 -7.92 6.79 -12.08
C LEU A 100 -7.57 6.40 -13.53
N GLY A 101 -8.04 5.25 -14.00
CA GLY A 101 -7.81 4.79 -15.38
C GLY A 101 -6.76 3.69 -15.54
N TYR A 102 -6.19 3.20 -14.45
CA TYR A 102 -5.26 2.08 -14.54
C TYR A 102 -5.99 0.80 -14.94
N LYS A 103 -5.31 -0.06 -15.69
CA LYS A 103 -5.91 -1.26 -16.31
C LYS A 103 -5.39 -2.56 -15.71
N ILE A 104 -4.17 -2.55 -15.18
CA ILE A 104 -3.49 -3.74 -14.67
C ILE A 104 -2.88 -3.42 -13.32
N ALA A 105 -3.16 -4.27 -12.33
CA ALA A 105 -2.45 -4.27 -11.06
C ALA A 105 -1.34 -5.32 -11.12
N SER A 106 -0.15 -4.95 -10.67
CA SER A 106 1.01 -5.82 -10.61
C SER A 106 1.52 -5.89 -9.17
N ALA A 107 1.82 -7.10 -8.70
CA ALA A 107 2.39 -7.30 -7.37
C ALA A 107 3.61 -8.19 -7.47
N GLN A 108 4.69 -7.78 -6.82
CA GLN A 108 5.90 -8.57 -6.70
C GLN A 108 5.91 -9.20 -5.31
N ILE A 109 5.86 -10.53 -5.25
CA ILE A 109 5.72 -11.28 -4.00
C ILE A 109 6.87 -12.26 -3.87
N ARG A 110 7.59 -12.21 -2.75
CA ARG A 110 8.66 -13.17 -2.50
C ARG A 110 8.12 -14.59 -2.51
N THR A 111 8.88 -15.49 -3.10
CA THR A 111 8.47 -16.90 -3.27
C THR A 111 8.25 -17.62 -1.94
N ASP A 112 8.80 -17.08 -0.84
CA ASP A 112 8.60 -17.63 0.52
C ASP A 112 7.47 -16.94 1.30
N ASN A 113 6.83 -15.93 0.72
CA ASN A 113 5.76 -15.18 1.40
C ASN A 113 4.39 -15.76 1.05
N VAL A 114 4.06 -16.89 1.66
CA VAL A 114 2.81 -17.62 1.41
C VAL A 114 1.59 -16.77 1.78
N ALA A 115 1.66 -16.01 2.87
CA ALA A 115 0.55 -15.18 3.31
C ALA A 115 0.19 -14.12 2.27
N SER A 116 1.18 -13.46 1.68
CA SER A 116 0.96 -12.47 0.62
C SER A 116 0.43 -13.11 -0.66
N MET A 117 0.93 -14.29 -1.01
CA MET A 117 0.41 -15.04 -2.16
C MET A 117 -1.08 -15.34 -2.01
N ARG A 118 -1.48 -15.86 -0.85
CA ARG A 118 -2.88 -16.16 -0.56
C ARG A 118 -3.76 -14.91 -0.57
N LEU A 119 -3.25 -13.82 -0.01
CA LEU A 119 -3.95 -12.53 0.00
C LEU A 119 -4.24 -12.06 -1.43
N HIS A 120 -3.23 -12.05 -2.29
CA HIS A 120 -3.38 -11.59 -3.68
C HIS A 120 -4.25 -12.53 -4.51
N GLU A 121 -4.14 -13.84 -4.30
CA GLU A 121 -5.01 -14.82 -4.97
C GLU A 121 -6.46 -14.60 -4.58
N LYS A 122 -6.73 -14.32 -3.31
CA LYS A 122 -8.08 -13.99 -2.82
C LYS A 122 -8.61 -12.71 -3.47
N LEU A 123 -7.74 -11.74 -3.78
CA LEU A 123 -8.09 -10.51 -4.47
C LEU A 123 -8.30 -10.71 -5.98
N GLY A 124 -8.05 -11.90 -6.51
CA GLY A 124 -8.21 -12.21 -7.92
C GLY A 124 -6.96 -12.09 -8.75
N PHE A 125 -5.79 -11.90 -8.13
CA PHE A 125 -4.52 -11.92 -8.86
C PHE A 125 -4.16 -13.32 -9.29
N GLN A 126 -3.46 -13.42 -10.42
CA GLN A 126 -2.93 -14.68 -10.94
C GLN A 126 -1.41 -14.57 -11.07
N ARG A 127 -0.73 -15.66 -10.71
CA ARG A 127 0.72 -15.74 -10.88
C ARG A 127 1.05 -15.80 -12.36
N ASP A 128 1.95 -14.91 -12.79
CA ASP A 128 2.39 -14.84 -14.18
C ASP A 128 3.76 -15.50 -14.38
N CYS A 129 4.77 -15.03 -13.64
CA CYS A 129 6.14 -15.53 -13.80
C CYS A 129 6.92 -15.47 -12.49
N GLU A 130 8.08 -16.12 -12.50
CA GLU A 130 9.07 -16.05 -11.43
C GLU A 130 10.32 -15.34 -11.95
N MET A 131 10.92 -14.49 -11.11
CA MET A 131 12.14 -13.77 -11.48
C MET A 131 12.99 -13.47 -10.23
N ILE A 132 14.22 -13.04 -10.48
CA ILE A 132 15.12 -12.52 -9.43
C ILE A 132 15.02 -10.99 -9.49
N ASN A 133 14.68 -10.36 -8.38
CA ASN A 133 14.58 -8.89 -8.33
C ASN A 133 15.96 -8.23 -8.18
N ARG A 134 15.99 -6.89 -8.16
CA ARG A 134 17.25 -6.12 -8.06
C ARG A 134 18.04 -6.43 -6.79
N LYS A 135 17.37 -6.89 -5.73
CA LYS A 135 18.00 -7.25 -4.45
C LYS A 135 18.48 -8.70 -4.41
N GLY A 136 18.39 -9.42 -5.54
CA GLY A 136 18.80 -10.82 -5.63
C GLY A 136 17.81 -11.79 -5.00
N LYS A 137 16.56 -11.37 -4.77
CA LYS A 137 15.54 -12.22 -4.18
C LYS A 137 14.66 -12.85 -5.24
N SER A 138 14.31 -14.12 -5.04
CA SER A 138 13.35 -14.81 -5.89
C SER A 138 11.94 -14.31 -5.59
N VAL A 139 11.21 -13.88 -6.62
CA VAL A 139 9.86 -13.33 -6.51
C VAL A 139 8.96 -13.89 -7.60
N TYR A 140 7.68 -13.96 -7.29
CA TYR A 140 6.63 -14.14 -8.29
C TYR A 140 6.03 -12.79 -8.66
N ILE A 141 5.71 -12.65 -9.93
CA ILE A 141 4.92 -11.50 -10.42
C ILE A 141 3.48 -11.97 -10.52
N TYR A 142 2.61 -11.30 -9.80
CA TYR A 142 1.17 -11.52 -9.83
C TYR A 142 0.50 -10.36 -10.56
N LEU A 143 -0.48 -10.67 -11.40
CA LEU A 143 -1.19 -9.68 -12.20
C LEU A 143 -2.68 -9.82 -11.99
N LYS A 144 -3.36 -8.67 -12.06
CA LYS A 144 -4.83 -8.61 -12.03
C LYS A 144 -5.30 -7.54 -13.01
N GLN A 145 -6.31 -7.88 -13.80
CA GLN A 145 -7.00 -6.90 -14.63
C GLN A 145 -7.95 -6.08 -13.76
N LEU A 146 -7.84 -4.77 -13.84
CA LEU A 146 -8.69 -3.84 -13.10
C LEU A 146 -9.96 -3.46 -13.86
#